data_b70eb8fb08db6e313b4ff8382c9b16b6
#
_entry.id   b70eb8fb08db6e313b4ff8382c9b16b6
#
_cell.length_a   1.000
_cell.length_b   1.000
_cell.length_c   1.000
_cell.angle_alpha   90.00
_cell.angle_beta   90.00
_cell.angle_gamma   90.00
#
_symmetry.space_group_name_H-M   'P 1'
#
loop_
_entity.id
_entity.type
_entity.pdbx_description
1 polymer ?
#
loop_
_entity_poly.entity_id
_entity_poly.type
_entity_poly.pdbx_seq_one_letter_code
_entity_poly.pdbx_strand_id
1 'polypeptide(L)'
;KNGSFAENYTVSDVEGDNVVVTEFVDDVQIRSYQATLGQQETIELTREKWLSLTNGQHQLRIEAVDGNFATSVRVFSFSKKETVIKFELVAPEETDAAATKVLVTPTWKIEGAVAKVEACNNGFDAVPTREDITAMVQINRVYNFTNKTKTASKWGVNIRFTITKNEGFEGEVSISGFGGAYE
;
A
#
# COMPACT_ATOMS: atom_id res chain seq x y z
N LYS A 1 -2.18 2.22 12.73
CA LYS A 1 -2.11 0.80 12.30
C LYS A 1 -1.68 0.79 10.84
N ASN A 2 -0.77 -0.08 10.46
CA ASN A 2 -0.28 -0.20 9.09
C ASN A 2 -1.02 -1.34 8.39
N GLY A 3 -2.26 -1.11 7.96
CA GLY A 3 -2.94 -2.13 7.19
C GLY A 3 -4.43 -2.29 7.50
N SER A 4 -4.98 -3.42 7.06
CA SER A 4 -6.36 -3.81 7.28
C SER A 4 -6.72 -3.85 8.75
N PHE A 5 -7.94 -3.50 9.07
CA PHE A 5 -8.54 -3.72 10.38
C PHE A 5 -10.02 -4.09 10.21
N ALA A 6 -10.58 -4.64 11.26
CA ALA A 6 -11.96 -5.12 11.26
C ALA A 6 -12.65 -4.74 12.56
N GLU A 7 -13.95 -4.46 12.47
CA GLU A 7 -14.81 -4.18 13.61
C GLU A 7 -16.00 -5.16 13.60
N ASN A 8 -16.29 -5.72 14.76
CA ASN A 8 -17.38 -6.65 14.91
C ASN A 8 -18.68 -5.93 15.30
N TYR A 9 -19.80 -6.44 14.81
CA TYR A 9 -21.12 -5.96 15.17
C TYR A 9 -22.14 -7.11 15.12
N THR A 10 -23.30 -6.88 15.73
CA THR A 10 -24.43 -7.80 15.72
C THR A 10 -25.69 -7.00 15.45
N VAL A 11 -26.55 -7.53 14.62
CA VAL A 11 -27.86 -6.93 14.31
C VAL A 11 -28.94 -7.68 15.09
N SER A 12 -29.82 -6.95 15.75
CA SER A 12 -30.98 -7.48 16.41
C SER A 12 -32.22 -6.68 16.03
N ASP A 13 -33.33 -7.34 15.94
CA ASP A 13 -34.65 -6.76 15.74
C ASP A 13 -35.61 -7.38 16.73
N VAL A 14 -36.46 -6.55 17.37
CA VAL A 14 -37.38 -7.02 18.45
C VAL A 14 -38.58 -7.79 17.88
N GLU A 15 -39.06 -7.34 16.73
CA GLU A 15 -40.18 -7.95 16.02
C GLU A 15 -39.73 -9.18 15.21
N GLY A 16 -38.45 -9.35 14.98
CA GLY A 16 -37.88 -10.43 14.18
C GLY A 16 -38.00 -10.21 12.69
N ASP A 17 -38.11 -8.95 12.27
CA ASP A 17 -38.24 -8.57 10.86
C ASP A 17 -36.95 -8.82 10.08
N ASN A 18 -37.08 -8.92 8.76
CA ASN A 18 -35.91 -8.98 7.87
C ASN A 18 -35.16 -7.65 7.89
N VAL A 19 -33.88 -7.69 8.21
CA VAL A 19 -33.02 -6.51 8.24
C VAL A 19 -32.01 -6.57 7.11
N VAL A 20 -31.94 -5.52 6.29
CA VAL A 20 -30.89 -5.32 5.29
C VAL A 20 -29.81 -4.44 5.88
N VAL A 21 -28.58 -4.93 5.84
CA VAL A 21 -27.39 -4.18 6.27
C VAL A 21 -26.62 -3.71 5.07
N THR A 22 -26.20 -2.45 5.11
CA THR A 22 -25.30 -1.86 4.13
C THR A 22 -24.09 -1.25 4.84
N GLU A 23 -22.92 -1.60 4.37
CA GLU A 23 -21.63 -1.15 4.89
C GLU A 23 -20.95 -0.16 3.94
N PHE A 24 -20.34 0.86 4.52
CA PHE A 24 -19.70 1.95 3.77
C PHE A 24 -18.31 2.28 4.32
N VAL A 25 -17.44 2.77 3.43
CA VAL A 25 -16.21 3.48 3.76
C VAL A 25 -16.30 4.87 3.12
N ASP A 26 -16.27 5.94 3.91
CA ASP A 26 -16.41 7.32 3.43
C ASP A 26 -17.61 7.49 2.48
N ASP A 27 -18.78 6.99 2.89
CA ASP A 27 -20.03 6.97 2.14
C ASP A 27 -20.03 6.14 0.84
N VAL A 28 -18.92 5.48 0.50
CA VAL A 28 -18.86 4.52 -0.61
C VAL A 28 -19.27 3.14 -0.10
N GLN A 29 -20.36 2.60 -0.65
CA GLN A 29 -20.84 1.26 -0.32
C GLN A 29 -19.78 0.20 -0.65
N ILE A 30 -19.52 -0.69 0.30
CA ILE A 30 -18.59 -1.81 0.14
C ILE A 30 -19.30 -3.17 0.18
N ARG A 31 -20.40 -3.29 0.93
CA ARG A 31 -21.20 -4.53 1.03
C ARG A 31 -22.66 -4.18 1.33
N SER A 32 -23.60 -4.99 0.82
CA SER A 32 -25.00 -5.00 1.28
C SER A 32 -25.52 -6.42 1.29
N TYR A 33 -26.26 -6.79 2.33
CA TYR A 33 -26.76 -8.15 2.54
C TYR A 33 -27.94 -8.19 3.52
N GLN A 34 -28.70 -9.29 3.50
CA GLN A 34 -29.72 -9.56 4.52
C GLN A 34 -29.06 -10.17 5.76
N ALA A 35 -29.23 -9.53 6.91
CA ALA A 35 -28.63 -9.98 8.16
C ALA A 35 -29.31 -11.24 8.72
N THR A 36 -28.52 -12.10 9.37
CA THR A 36 -29.03 -13.12 10.28
C THR A 36 -29.04 -12.51 11.68
N LEU A 37 -30.24 -12.32 12.24
CA LEU A 37 -30.40 -11.68 13.55
C LEU A 37 -29.67 -12.47 14.65
N GLY A 38 -28.94 -11.74 15.51
CA GLY A 38 -28.14 -12.30 16.60
C GLY A 38 -26.80 -12.89 16.17
N GLN A 39 -26.50 -13.00 14.88
CA GLN A 39 -25.20 -13.44 14.40
C GLN A 39 -24.19 -12.30 14.43
N GLN A 40 -22.97 -12.60 14.87
CA GLN A 40 -21.87 -11.66 14.78
C GLN A 40 -21.40 -11.56 13.33
N GLU A 41 -21.33 -10.34 12.85
CA GLU A 41 -20.77 -9.96 11.55
C GLU A 41 -19.53 -9.10 11.74
N THR A 42 -18.75 -8.95 10.67
CA THR A 42 -17.52 -8.16 10.69
C THR A 42 -17.50 -7.24 9.48
N ILE A 43 -17.34 -5.92 9.71
CA ILE A 43 -16.96 -4.99 8.68
C ILE A 43 -15.44 -4.95 8.61
N GLU A 44 -14.90 -5.23 7.42
CA GLU A 44 -13.45 -5.28 7.20
C GLU A 44 -12.99 -4.18 6.25
N LEU A 45 -11.99 -3.42 6.67
CA LEU A 45 -11.21 -2.58 5.80
C LEU A 45 -10.01 -3.39 5.28
N THR A 46 -10.14 -3.93 4.07
CA THR A 46 -9.07 -4.71 3.44
C THR A 46 -7.81 -3.88 3.19
N ARG A 47 -6.66 -4.56 3.02
CA ARG A 47 -5.41 -3.86 2.68
C ARG A 47 -5.51 -3.03 1.40
N GLU A 48 -6.19 -3.55 0.38
CA GLU A 48 -6.39 -2.85 -0.89
C GLU A 48 -7.18 -1.55 -0.68
N LYS A 49 -8.30 -1.63 0.04
CA LYS A 49 -9.10 -0.46 0.38
C LYS A 49 -8.32 0.53 1.24
N TRP A 50 -7.57 0.04 2.24
CA TRP A 50 -6.67 0.88 3.03
C TRP A 50 -5.70 1.66 2.16
N LEU A 51 -5.06 1.02 1.18
CA LEU A 51 -4.09 1.65 0.29
C LEU A 51 -4.74 2.71 -0.63
N SER A 52 -6.02 2.55 -0.99
CA SER A 52 -6.74 3.51 -1.83
C SER A 52 -7.21 4.77 -1.09
N LEU A 53 -7.27 4.75 0.25
CA LEU A 53 -7.64 5.92 1.04
C LEU A 53 -6.49 6.95 1.07
N THR A 54 -6.82 8.22 1.17
CA THR A 54 -5.85 9.29 1.43
C THR A 54 -5.41 9.30 2.90
N ASN A 55 -4.37 10.06 3.26
CA ASN A 55 -4.12 10.36 4.67
C ASN A 55 -5.21 11.30 5.19
N GLY A 56 -5.67 11.07 6.42
CA GLY A 56 -6.70 11.89 7.04
C GLY A 56 -7.68 11.09 7.88
N GLN A 57 -8.80 11.72 8.19
CA GLN A 57 -9.91 11.12 8.91
C GLN A 57 -10.82 10.37 7.93
N HIS A 58 -11.26 9.20 8.34
CA HIS A 58 -12.13 8.29 7.58
C HIS A 58 -13.18 7.68 8.49
N GLN A 59 -14.24 7.13 7.89
CA GLN A 59 -15.31 6.47 8.61
C GLN A 59 -15.68 5.12 7.99
N LEU A 60 -15.88 4.12 8.85
CA LEU A 60 -16.68 2.95 8.52
C LEU A 60 -18.11 3.19 9.04
N ARG A 61 -19.10 3.05 8.19
CA ARG A 61 -20.51 3.23 8.54
C ARG A 61 -21.27 1.95 8.22
N ILE A 62 -22.06 1.49 9.19
CA ILE A 62 -22.98 0.38 9.07
C ILE A 62 -24.39 0.95 9.19
N GLU A 63 -25.22 0.67 8.22
CA GLU A 63 -26.62 1.05 8.19
C GLU A 63 -27.47 -0.21 8.13
N ALA A 64 -28.43 -0.34 9.05
CA ALA A 64 -29.36 -1.46 9.11
C ALA A 64 -30.78 -0.91 8.93
N VAL A 65 -31.51 -1.47 7.97
CA VAL A 65 -32.91 -1.07 7.66
C VAL A 65 -33.79 -2.32 7.75
N ASP A 66 -34.84 -2.28 8.56
CA ASP A 66 -35.83 -3.35 8.68
C ASP A 66 -36.89 -3.31 7.56
N GLY A 67 -37.82 -4.29 7.60
CA GLY A 67 -38.91 -4.39 6.66
C GLY A 67 -39.93 -3.25 6.75
N ASN A 68 -39.94 -2.49 7.84
CA ASN A 68 -40.81 -1.35 8.10
C ASN A 68 -40.11 0.01 7.88
N PHE A 69 -38.90 -0.03 7.31
CA PHE A 69 -38.05 1.14 7.02
C PHE A 69 -37.51 1.87 8.26
N ALA A 70 -37.53 1.24 9.45
CA ALA A 70 -36.80 1.77 10.58
C ALA A 70 -35.28 1.58 10.33
N THR A 71 -34.52 2.64 10.58
CA THR A 71 -33.08 2.67 10.26
C THR A 71 -32.25 2.84 11.52
N SER A 72 -31.21 2.03 11.66
CA SER A 72 -30.17 2.16 12.67
C SER A 72 -28.81 2.34 12.02
N VAL A 73 -27.98 3.23 12.57
CA VAL A 73 -26.66 3.55 12.00
C VAL A 73 -25.59 3.45 13.09
N ARG A 74 -24.46 2.83 12.75
CA ARG A 74 -23.25 2.80 13.58
C ARG A 74 -22.05 3.30 12.78
N VAL A 75 -21.27 4.18 13.38
CA VAL A 75 -20.09 4.78 12.76
C VAL A 75 -18.86 4.52 13.60
N PHE A 76 -17.77 4.10 12.93
CA PHE A 76 -16.43 3.98 13.49
C PHE A 76 -15.51 4.97 12.78
N SER A 77 -14.99 5.94 13.50
CA SER A 77 -14.02 6.88 12.96
C SER A 77 -12.60 6.39 13.15
N PHE A 78 -11.76 6.55 12.15
CA PHE A 78 -10.35 6.22 12.22
C PHE A 78 -9.51 7.27 11.47
N SER A 79 -8.21 7.29 11.74
CA SER A 79 -7.27 8.16 11.04
C SER A 79 -6.23 7.30 10.31
N LYS A 80 -6.06 7.55 9.01
CA LYS A 80 -4.95 7.03 8.24
C LYS A 80 -3.80 8.04 8.27
N LYS A 81 -2.61 7.57 8.66
CA LYS A 81 -1.39 8.37 8.67
C LYS A 81 -0.23 7.50 8.16
N GLU A 82 -0.01 7.54 6.86
CA GLU A 82 1.13 6.89 6.24
C GLU A 82 2.23 7.92 5.99
N THR A 83 3.40 7.63 6.49
CA THR A 83 4.58 8.50 6.38
C THR A 83 5.68 7.89 5.52
N VAL A 84 5.53 6.63 5.12
CA VAL A 84 6.54 5.90 4.35
C VAL A 84 5.89 5.23 3.14
N ILE A 85 6.45 5.49 1.96
CA ILE A 85 6.20 4.73 0.74
C ILE A 85 7.39 3.78 0.55
N LYS A 86 7.13 2.47 0.52
CA LYS A 86 8.17 1.47 0.27
C LYS A 86 7.67 0.42 -0.69
N PHE A 87 8.39 0.24 -1.78
CA PHE A 87 8.11 -0.80 -2.77
C PHE A 87 9.38 -1.23 -3.50
N GLU A 88 9.32 -2.36 -4.17
CA GLU A 88 10.35 -2.90 -5.05
C GLU A 88 9.69 -3.63 -6.22
N LEU A 89 10.44 -3.96 -7.25
CA LEU A 89 9.95 -4.83 -8.32
C LEU A 89 9.45 -6.14 -7.73
N VAL A 90 8.29 -6.60 -8.18
CA VAL A 90 7.67 -7.87 -7.73
C VAL A 90 8.58 -9.06 -8.00
N ALA A 91 9.27 -9.03 -9.14
CA ALA A 91 10.31 -9.96 -9.51
C ALA A 91 11.51 -9.20 -10.06
N PRO A 92 12.74 -9.69 -9.85
CA PRO A 92 13.91 -9.13 -10.51
C PRO A 92 13.82 -9.30 -12.03
N GLU A 93 14.31 -8.32 -12.77
CA GLU A 93 14.52 -8.42 -14.21
C GLU A 93 15.72 -9.34 -14.47
N GLU A 94 15.49 -10.49 -15.11
CA GLU A 94 16.52 -11.49 -15.38
C GLU A 94 17.55 -10.95 -16.39
N THR A 95 18.83 -11.24 -16.16
CA THR A 95 19.93 -10.86 -17.02
C THR A 95 20.85 -12.05 -17.29
N ASP A 96 21.42 -12.14 -18.50
CA ASP A 96 22.31 -13.24 -18.88
C ASP A 96 23.63 -13.21 -18.09
N ALA A 97 24.07 -12.02 -17.72
CA ALA A 97 25.29 -11.79 -16.93
C ALA A 97 25.03 -10.77 -15.83
N ALA A 98 26.00 -10.60 -14.93
CA ALA A 98 25.93 -9.54 -13.93
C ALA A 98 25.80 -8.16 -14.63
N ALA A 99 24.68 -7.48 -14.40
CA ALA A 99 24.58 -6.10 -14.83
C ALA A 99 25.68 -5.29 -14.17
N THR A 100 26.40 -4.52 -14.97
CA THR A 100 27.50 -3.67 -14.52
C THR A 100 27.06 -2.25 -14.18
N LYS A 101 25.94 -1.82 -14.77
CA LYS A 101 25.39 -0.47 -14.63
C LYS A 101 23.88 -0.49 -14.54
N VAL A 102 23.33 0.53 -13.89
CA VAL A 102 21.88 0.80 -13.86
C VAL A 102 21.62 2.29 -13.92
N LEU A 103 20.62 2.68 -14.71
CA LEU A 103 19.99 4.00 -14.69
C LEU A 103 18.57 3.85 -14.18
N VAL A 104 18.15 4.66 -13.24
CA VAL A 104 16.79 4.69 -12.73
C VAL A 104 16.27 6.12 -12.75
N THR A 105 15.14 6.32 -13.41
CA THR A 105 14.51 7.64 -13.59
C THR A 105 13.10 7.60 -13.05
N PRO A 106 12.87 8.03 -11.80
CA PRO A 106 11.53 8.12 -11.22
C PRO A 106 10.79 9.37 -11.67
N THR A 107 9.46 9.26 -11.73
CA THR A 107 8.55 10.40 -11.79
C THR A 107 7.92 10.55 -10.40
N TRP A 108 8.40 11.50 -9.63
CA TRP A 108 8.03 11.68 -8.23
C TRP A 108 7.88 13.14 -7.81
N LYS A 109 7.18 13.33 -6.69
CA LYS A 109 7.08 14.59 -5.95
C LYS A 109 7.53 14.29 -4.52
N ILE A 110 8.76 14.67 -4.18
CA ILE A 110 9.41 14.32 -2.90
C ILE A 110 9.85 15.53 -2.09
N GLU A 111 9.32 16.73 -2.40
CA GLU A 111 9.51 17.88 -1.52
C GLU A 111 9.00 17.54 -0.12
N GLY A 112 9.75 17.86 0.90
CA GLY A 112 9.42 17.51 2.28
C GLY A 112 9.53 16.02 2.61
N ALA A 113 10.32 15.26 1.85
CA ALA A 113 10.59 13.86 2.10
C ALA A 113 12.07 13.51 1.87
N VAL A 114 12.50 12.42 2.47
CA VAL A 114 13.79 11.77 2.22
C VAL A 114 13.55 10.52 1.38
N ALA A 115 14.17 10.45 0.22
CA ALA A 115 14.16 9.28 -0.62
C ALA A 115 15.44 8.46 -0.44
N LYS A 116 15.32 7.14 -0.40
CA LYS A 116 16.40 6.16 -0.55
C LYS A 116 16.05 5.23 -1.69
N VAL A 117 16.95 5.07 -2.64
CA VAL A 117 16.82 4.16 -3.78
C VAL A 117 17.96 3.16 -3.72
N GLU A 118 17.64 1.88 -3.71
CA GLU A 118 18.61 0.79 -3.66
C GLU A 118 18.41 -0.10 -4.89
N ALA A 119 19.50 -0.54 -5.48
CA ALA A 119 19.50 -1.52 -6.56
C ALA A 119 20.40 -2.70 -6.23
N CYS A 120 20.16 -3.84 -6.87
CA CYS A 120 21.04 -4.99 -6.86
C CYS A 120 21.06 -5.63 -8.25
N ASN A 121 22.18 -6.28 -8.59
CA ASN A 121 22.32 -7.07 -9.81
C ASN A 121 22.26 -8.58 -9.58
N ASN A 122 22.11 -9.02 -8.31
CA ASN A 122 21.91 -10.39 -7.87
C ASN A 122 20.52 -10.57 -7.22
N GLY A 123 19.49 -10.00 -7.82
CA GLY A 123 18.14 -9.89 -7.27
C GLY A 123 17.46 -11.23 -6.97
N PHE A 124 17.92 -12.33 -7.58
CA PHE A 124 17.41 -13.70 -7.31
C PHE A 124 18.04 -14.37 -6.10
N ASP A 125 19.07 -13.78 -5.49
CA ASP A 125 19.64 -14.32 -4.26
C ASP A 125 18.62 -14.25 -3.11
N ALA A 126 18.68 -15.20 -2.18
CA ALA A 126 17.83 -15.17 -0.98
C ALA A 126 18.04 -13.89 -0.15
N VAL A 127 19.27 -13.35 -0.17
CA VAL A 127 19.65 -12.06 0.41
C VAL A 127 20.44 -11.28 -0.65
N PRO A 128 19.77 -10.47 -1.49
CA PRO A 128 20.44 -9.68 -2.51
C PRO A 128 21.38 -8.63 -1.93
N THR A 129 22.53 -8.42 -2.58
CA THR A 129 23.46 -7.34 -2.24
C THR A 129 22.93 -6.03 -2.79
N ARG A 130 22.26 -5.24 -1.95
CA ARG A 130 21.68 -3.96 -2.35
C ARG A 130 22.69 -2.84 -2.17
N GLU A 131 22.83 -2.03 -3.19
CA GLU A 131 23.69 -0.85 -3.23
C GLU A 131 22.84 0.41 -3.26
N ASP A 132 23.22 1.41 -2.48
CA ASP A 132 22.52 2.71 -2.43
C ASP A 132 22.87 3.52 -3.68
N ILE A 133 21.87 3.76 -4.52
CA ILE A 133 22.03 4.51 -5.78
C ILE A 133 21.35 5.89 -5.72
N THR A 134 20.87 6.30 -4.55
CA THR A 134 20.06 7.51 -4.37
C THR A 134 20.68 8.75 -5.01
N ALA A 135 21.98 9.01 -4.77
CA ALA A 135 22.65 10.17 -5.28
C ALA A 135 22.68 10.21 -6.83
N MET A 136 22.82 9.04 -7.48
CA MET A 136 22.82 8.95 -8.94
C MET A 136 21.42 9.14 -9.52
N VAL A 137 20.40 8.59 -8.85
CA VAL A 137 18.99 8.78 -9.21
C VAL A 137 18.60 10.27 -9.15
N GLN A 138 18.99 10.97 -8.09
CA GLN A 138 18.66 12.40 -7.90
C GLN A 138 19.23 13.30 -9.00
N ILE A 139 20.38 12.95 -9.56
CA ILE A 139 21.02 13.72 -10.64
C ILE A 139 20.86 13.07 -12.03
N ASN A 140 19.98 12.06 -12.13
CA ASN A 140 19.70 11.32 -13.36
C ASN A 140 20.97 10.79 -14.04
N ARG A 141 21.79 10.07 -13.27
CA ARG A 141 23.06 9.49 -13.73
C ARG A 141 23.08 7.98 -13.54
N VAL A 142 23.86 7.32 -14.37
CA VAL A 142 24.14 5.89 -14.29
C VAL A 142 24.93 5.58 -13.02
N TYR A 143 24.51 4.51 -12.32
CA TYR A 143 25.24 3.91 -11.22
C TYR A 143 26.03 2.69 -11.73
N ASN A 144 27.28 2.51 -11.28
CA ASN A 144 28.07 1.32 -11.58
C ASN A 144 28.03 0.38 -10.39
N PHE A 145 27.55 -0.87 -10.58
CA PHE A 145 27.51 -1.88 -9.55
C PHE A 145 28.92 -2.28 -9.11
N THR A 146 29.09 -2.42 -7.81
CA THR A 146 30.33 -2.97 -7.20
C THR A 146 30.22 -4.48 -6.96
N ASN A 147 29.00 -5.00 -6.76
CA ASN A 147 28.78 -6.42 -6.58
C ASN A 147 29.09 -7.22 -7.85
N LYS A 148 29.88 -8.31 -7.69
CA LYS A 148 30.30 -9.23 -8.76
C LYS A 148 29.98 -10.68 -8.45
N THR A 149 29.14 -10.94 -7.44
CA THR A 149 28.85 -12.28 -6.95
C THR A 149 27.36 -12.52 -6.84
N LYS A 150 26.96 -13.77 -7.00
CA LYS A 150 25.62 -14.26 -6.75
C LYS A 150 25.66 -15.64 -6.10
N THR A 151 24.60 -16.01 -5.41
CA THR A 151 24.37 -17.35 -4.86
C THR A 151 23.28 -18.10 -5.61
N ALA A 152 22.34 -17.39 -6.24
CA ALA A 152 21.30 -17.97 -7.08
C ALA A 152 21.86 -18.45 -8.44
N SER A 153 21.09 -19.26 -9.15
CA SER A 153 21.46 -19.74 -10.50
C SER A 153 21.47 -18.62 -11.54
N LYS A 154 20.69 -17.56 -11.32
CA LYS A 154 20.47 -16.46 -12.26
C LYS A 154 21.02 -15.14 -11.73
N TRP A 155 21.37 -14.25 -12.64
CA TRP A 155 21.53 -12.83 -12.38
C TRP A 155 20.21 -12.11 -12.59
N GLY A 156 20.00 -10.98 -11.91
CA GLY A 156 18.84 -10.13 -12.15
C GLY A 156 18.89 -8.84 -11.38
N VAL A 157 18.39 -7.79 -12.03
CA VAL A 157 18.31 -6.45 -11.46
C VAL A 157 16.99 -6.28 -10.69
N ASN A 158 17.09 -5.81 -9.45
CA ASN A 158 15.92 -5.38 -8.69
C ASN A 158 16.18 -3.99 -8.07
N ILE A 159 15.12 -3.20 -7.98
CA ILE A 159 15.17 -1.82 -7.50
C ILE A 159 14.17 -1.67 -6.37
N ARG A 160 14.59 -1.03 -5.29
CA ARG A 160 13.75 -0.71 -4.12
C ARG A 160 13.74 0.78 -3.88
N PHE A 161 12.55 1.31 -3.64
CA PHE A 161 12.35 2.68 -3.19
C PHE A 161 11.87 2.69 -1.74
N THR A 162 12.40 3.62 -0.97
CA THR A 162 11.89 3.98 0.35
C THR A 162 11.84 5.49 0.42
N ILE A 163 10.64 6.06 0.52
CA ILE A 163 10.41 7.50 0.58
C ILE A 163 9.76 7.78 1.93
N THR A 164 10.41 8.55 2.78
CA THR A 164 9.92 8.90 4.12
C THR A 164 9.58 10.37 4.15
N LYS A 165 8.32 10.68 4.42
CA LYS A 165 7.82 12.04 4.60
C LYS A 165 8.39 12.64 5.87
N ASN A 166 8.89 13.87 5.80
CA ASN A 166 9.41 14.57 6.96
C ASN A 166 8.30 14.87 7.98
N GLU A 167 8.64 14.84 9.25
CA GLU A 167 7.71 15.20 10.31
C GLU A 167 7.20 16.64 10.13
N GLY A 168 5.89 16.84 10.31
CA GLY A 168 5.27 18.15 10.17
C GLY A 168 5.07 18.64 8.73
N PHE A 169 5.53 17.93 7.71
CA PHE A 169 5.26 18.30 6.34
C PHE A 169 3.84 17.89 5.94
N GLU A 170 2.98 18.86 5.56
CA GLU A 170 1.58 18.63 5.19
C GLU A 170 1.37 18.47 3.66
N GLY A 171 2.41 18.75 2.84
CA GLY A 171 2.33 18.65 1.39
C GLY A 171 2.21 17.21 0.91
N GLU A 172 1.91 17.04 -0.38
CA GLU A 172 1.86 15.75 -1.05
C GLU A 172 3.27 15.20 -1.28
N VAL A 173 3.44 13.91 -0.99
CA VAL A 173 4.62 13.13 -1.38
C VAL A 173 4.12 11.94 -2.20
N SER A 174 4.57 11.83 -3.44
CA SER A 174 4.08 10.79 -4.35
C SER A 174 5.17 10.30 -5.30
N ILE A 175 5.00 9.08 -5.80
CA ILE A 175 5.71 8.52 -6.95
C ILE A 175 4.67 7.90 -7.87
N SER A 176 4.64 8.35 -9.13
CA SER A 176 3.67 7.90 -10.13
C SER A 176 4.23 6.82 -11.05
N GLY A 177 5.55 6.63 -11.04
CA GLY A 177 6.21 5.60 -11.82
C GLY A 177 7.72 5.77 -11.84
N PHE A 178 8.39 4.83 -12.43
CA PHE A 178 9.81 4.92 -12.76
C PHE A 178 10.12 4.10 -14.02
N GLY A 179 11.15 4.51 -14.72
CA GLY A 179 11.76 3.76 -15.81
C GLY A 179 13.26 3.58 -15.55
N GLY A 180 13.90 2.82 -16.40
CA GLY A 180 15.34 2.62 -16.29
C GLY A 180 15.92 1.76 -17.40
N ALA A 181 17.24 1.63 -17.35
CA ALA A 181 18.01 0.73 -18.20
C ALA A 181 19.16 0.14 -17.40
N TYR A 182 19.64 -1.01 -17.81
CA TYR A 182 20.83 -1.66 -17.26
C TYR A 182 21.71 -2.22 -18.39
N GLU A 183 22.99 -2.39 -18.09
CA GLU A 183 24.02 -2.93 -18.99
C GLU A 183 24.88 -3.95 -18.26
#